data_257f061fd860348b8a5b55e5f2690af5
#
_entry.id   257f061fd860348b8a5b55e5f2690af5
#
_cell.length_a   1.000
_cell.length_b   1.000
_cell.length_c   1.000
_cell.angle_alpha   90.00
_cell.angle_beta   90.00
_cell.angle_gamma   90.00
#
_symmetry.space_group_name_H-M   'P 1'
#
loop_
_entity.id
_entity.type
_entity.pdbx_description
1 polymer ?
#
loop_
_entity_poly.entity_id
_entity_poly.type
_entity_poly.pdbx_seq_one_letter_code
_entity_poly.pdbx_strand_id
1 'polypeptide(L)'
;MYIVHGLTRSYFTRKVTGYLDYTDRPWRLEPCPPGDHLGAQAAGWTGGIPVVTEPDGAFMWDSTTIIEHLDLRTDADRRILPDDPTMRFLAHLLDDFSDEWFYRPAVGSRWNYEGNTEAAGWQITEELSTIVGFPGGLMRPNVVATMRANCAKLGVLDGTIDAWMSDVVAPWFDALEAHLGDGYLLGGRPSLADFAIYGANVAHFVGDPVCRDLVDAHSPAAVAHTHRLSMPQRHTFGDWATSPADSLIPVIAQMGRHICRGSQPPRSTAAPP
;
A
#
# COMPACT_ATOMS: atom_id res chain seq x y z
N MET A 1 -9.33 12.56 -18.34
CA MET A 1 -9.57 11.40 -17.46
C MET A 1 -8.29 10.60 -17.40
N TYR A 2 -7.82 10.23 -16.20
CA TYR A 2 -6.63 9.40 -16.00
C TYR A 2 -6.94 7.93 -16.27
N ILE A 3 -5.96 7.17 -16.80
CA ILE A 3 -6.08 5.73 -16.95
C ILE A 3 -5.02 5.10 -16.04
N VAL A 4 -5.45 4.32 -15.07
CA VAL A 4 -4.56 3.61 -14.15
C VAL A 4 -4.43 2.16 -14.63
N HIS A 5 -3.26 1.78 -15.10
CA HIS A 5 -2.96 0.43 -15.51
C HIS A 5 -2.42 -0.36 -14.32
N GLY A 6 -3.19 -1.32 -13.84
CA GLY A 6 -2.86 -2.06 -12.63
C GLY A 6 -3.84 -3.17 -12.32
N LEU A 7 -3.88 -3.58 -11.06
CA LEU A 7 -4.79 -4.59 -10.53
C LEU A 7 -5.51 -4.05 -9.29
N THR A 8 -6.78 -4.41 -9.13
CA THR A 8 -7.61 -3.97 -8.00
C THR A 8 -7.04 -4.38 -6.63
N ARG A 9 -6.29 -5.48 -6.58
CA ARG A 9 -5.66 -6.02 -5.36
C ARG A 9 -4.18 -5.66 -5.24
N SER A 10 -3.69 -4.69 -6.04
CA SER A 10 -2.31 -4.22 -5.94
C SER A 10 -2.20 -3.10 -4.91
N TYR A 11 -1.21 -3.23 -4.02
CA TYR A 11 -0.80 -2.25 -3.01
C TYR A 11 -0.65 -0.84 -3.60
N PHE A 12 0.28 -0.70 -4.56
CA PHE A 12 0.62 0.58 -5.16
C PHE A 12 -0.47 1.12 -6.10
N THR A 13 -1.23 0.25 -6.77
CA THR A 13 -2.40 0.67 -7.54
C THR A 13 -3.44 1.32 -6.61
N ARG A 14 -3.71 0.73 -5.44
CA ARG A 14 -4.65 1.27 -4.46
C ARG A 14 -4.15 2.57 -3.82
N LYS A 15 -2.85 2.70 -3.56
CA LYS A 15 -2.23 3.95 -3.11
C LYS A 15 -2.54 5.10 -4.08
N VAL A 16 -2.31 4.90 -5.38
CA VAL A 16 -2.55 5.93 -6.42
C VAL A 16 -4.04 6.18 -6.62
N THR A 17 -4.88 5.14 -6.70
CA THR A 17 -6.32 5.35 -6.91
C THR A 17 -6.98 6.03 -5.72
N GLY A 18 -6.57 5.74 -4.49
CA GLY A 18 -7.03 6.46 -3.30
C GLY A 18 -6.71 7.95 -3.34
N TYR A 19 -5.53 8.32 -3.82
CA TYR A 19 -5.16 9.72 -4.02
C TYR A 19 -5.99 10.40 -5.14
N LEU A 20 -6.24 9.70 -6.25
CA LEU A 20 -7.08 10.21 -7.33
C LEU A 20 -8.52 10.46 -6.86
N ASP A 21 -9.07 9.53 -6.04
CA ASP A 21 -10.39 9.68 -5.43
C ASP A 21 -10.42 10.86 -4.44
N TYR A 22 -9.38 11.01 -3.63
CA TYR A 22 -9.27 12.13 -2.69
C TYR A 22 -9.23 13.50 -3.37
N THR A 23 -8.57 13.58 -4.52
CA THR A 23 -8.43 14.83 -5.30
C THR A 23 -9.52 15.02 -6.36
N ASP A 24 -10.59 14.21 -6.32
CA ASP A 24 -11.71 14.24 -7.27
C ASP A 24 -11.27 14.18 -8.75
N ARG A 25 -10.13 13.51 -9.03
CA ARG A 25 -9.64 13.32 -10.39
C ARG A 25 -10.35 12.14 -11.04
N PRO A 26 -11.05 12.30 -12.16
CA PRO A 26 -11.72 11.19 -12.81
C PRO A 26 -10.71 10.22 -13.41
N TRP A 27 -10.82 8.96 -13.02
CA TRP A 27 -9.96 7.88 -13.47
C TRP A 27 -10.75 6.61 -13.79
N ARG A 28 -10.11 5.69 -14.50
CA ARG A 28 -10.57 4.31 -14.68
C ARG A 28 -9.41 3.35 -14.59
N LEU A 29 -9.69 2.12 -14.15
CA LEU A 29 -8.72 1.03 -14.15
C LEU A 29 -8.71 0.34 -15.51
N GLU A 30 -7.52 0.08 -16.02
CA GLU A 30 -7.29 -0.75 -17.19
C GLU A 30 -6.20 -1.79 -16.90
N PRO A 31 -6.16 -2.87 -17.70
CA PRO A 31 -5.11 -3.87 -17.58
C PRO A 31 -3.69 -3.30 -17.72
N CYS A 32 -2.71 -3.96 -17.09
CA CYS A 32 -1.30 -3.72 -17.30
C CYS A 32 -0.68 -4.94 -18.01
N PRO A 33 0.16 -4.77 -19.05
CA PRO A 33 0.74 -3.50 -19.51
C PRO A 33 -0.29 -2.61 -20.22
N PRO A 34 0.00 -1.28 -20.33
CA PRO A 34 -0.77 -0.38 -21.17
C PRO A 34 -0.89 -0.91 -22.61
N GLY A 35 -1.98 -0.61 -23.29
CA GLY A 35 -2.14 -0.98 -24.71
C GLY A 35 -0.99 -0.45 -25.59
N ASP A 36 -0.48 0.75 -25.31
CA ASP A 36 0.78 1.26 -25.84
C ASP A 36 1.96 1.00 -24.90
N HIS A 37 2.24 -0.28 -24.63
CA HIS A 37 3.37 -0.65 -23.76
C HIS A 37 4.74 -0.30 -24.35
N LEU A 38 4.86 -0.20 -25.66
CA LEU A 38 6.11 0.24 -26.33
C LEU A 38 6.35 1.73 -26.08
N GLY A 39 5.30 2.56 -26.14
CA GLY A 39 5.39 3.97 -25.75
C GLY A 39 5.75 4.17 -24.30
N ALA A 40 5.15 3.39 -23.40
CA ALA A 40 5.50 3.42 -21.98
C ALA A 40 6.95 2.99 -21.72
N GLN A 41 7.44 1.95 -22.40
CA GLN A 41 8.86 1.51 -22.32
C GLN A 41 9.80 2.57 -22.90
N ALA A 42 9.45 3.19 -24.02
CA ALA A 42 10.24 4.27 -24.60
C ALA A 42 10.32 5.49 -23.67
N ALA A 43 9.28 5.72 -22.86
CA ALA A 43 9.26 6.74 -21.81
C ALA A 43 10.06 6.33 -20.55
N GLY A 44 10.58 5.07 -20.48
CA GLY A 44 11.42 4.61 -19.39
C GLY A 44 10.75 3.59 -18.42
N TRP A 45 9.50 3.17 -18.68
CA TRP A 45 8.87 2.14 -17.85
C TRP A 45 9.55 0.78 -18.04
N THR A 46 9.96 0.17 -16.92
CA THR A 46 10.71 -1.10 -16.92
C THR A 46 9.87 -2.29 -16.44
N GLY A 47 8.60 -2.10 -16.23
CA GLY A 47 7.66 -3.05 -15.62
C GLY A 47 7.16 -2.56 -14.26
N GLY A 48 6.25 -3.32 -13.68
CA GLY A 48 5.62 -2.95 -12.41
C GLY A 48 4.32 -2.17 -12.62
N ILE A 49 3.53 -2.13 -11.56
CA ILE A 49 2.22 -1.46 -11.50
C ILE A 49 2.15 -0.57 -10.26
N PRO A 50 1.41 0.55 -10.32
CA PRO A 50 0.66 1.07 -11.47
C PRO A 50 1.50 1.82 -12.50
N VAL A 51 0.99 1.88 -13.74
CA VAL A 51 1.33 2.91 -14.71
C VAL A 51 0.11 3.80 -14.85
N VAL A 52 0.30 5.11 -14.93
CA VAL A 52 -0.79 6.06 -15.17
C VAL A 52 -0.60 6.74 -16.51
N THR A 53 -1.63 6.72 -17.34
CA THR A 53 -1.70 7.56 -18.54
C THR A 53 -2.47 8.83 -18.19
N GLU A 54 -1.85 9.97 -18.36
CA GLU A 54 -2.48 11.29 -18.18
C GLU A 54 -3.47 11.61 -19.29
N PRO A 55 -4.36 12.62 -19.10
CA PRO A 55 -5.32 13.03 -20.13
C PRO A 55 -4.71 13.46 -21.46
N ASP A 56 -3.46 13.91 -21.47
CA ASP A 56 -2.69 14.30 -22.66
C ASP A 56 -1.92 13.14 -23.30
N GLY A 57 -1.97 11.95 -22.70
CA GLY A 57 -1.31 10.73 -23.19
C GLY A 57 0.07 10.48 -22.59
N ALA A 58 0.59 11.32 -21.70
CA ALA A 58 1.86 11.09 -21.04
C ALA A 58 1.77 9.89 -20.06
N PHE A 59 2.87 9.13 -19.97
CA PHE A 59 2.97 8.00 -19.04
C PHE A 59 3.72 8.39 -17.78
N MET A 60 3.20 7.96 -16.64
CA MET A 60 3.86 8.04 -15.33
C MET A 60 3.91 6.64 -14.69
N TRP A 61 4.95 6.35 -13.97
CA TRP A 61 5.12 5.14 -13.18
C TRP A 61 5.81 5.49 -11.86
N ASP A 62 5.84 4.54 -10.92
CA ASP A 62 6.19 4.74 -9.52
C ASP A 62 5.13 5.52 -8.74
N SER A 63 4.54 4.89 -7.73
CA SER A 63 3.36 5.43 -7.06
C SER A 63 3.61 6.74 -6.34
N THR A 64 4.76 6.88 -5.69
CA THR A 64 5.16 8.12 -5.00
C THR A 64 5.41 9.23 -5.99
N THR A 65 6.17 8.97 -7.04
CA THR A 65 6.44 9.94 -8.13
C THR A 65 5.15 10.39 -8.82
N ILE A 66 4.21 9.48 -9.09
CA ILE A 66 2.89 9.82 -9.67
C ILE A 66 2.16 10.81 -8.75
N ILE A 67 2.07 10.48 -7.47
CA ILE A 67 1.33 11.29 -6.50
C ILE A 67 1.99 12.66 -6.33
N GLU A 68 3.30 12.74 -6.16
CA GLU A 68 4.02 14.01 -6.04
C GLU A 68 3.83 14.92 -7.26
N HIS A 69 3.94 14.34 -8.46
CA HIS A 69 3.73 15.07 -9.70
C HIS A 69 2.31 15.66 -9.80
N LEU A 70 1.32 14.89 -9.37
CA LEU A 70 -0.07 15.34 -9.38
C LEU A 70 -0.36 16.32 -8.25
N ASP A 71 0.30 16.20 -7.10
CA ASP A 71 0.11 17.08 -5.94
C ASP A 71 0.57 18.51 -6.21
N LEU A 72 1.61 18.70 -7.02
CA LEU A 72 2.06 20.01 -7.48
C LEU A 72 0.98 20.79 -8.25
N ARG A 73 -0.01 20.08 -8.83
CA ARG A 73 -1.12 20.62 -9.62
C ARG A 73 -2.48 20.47 -8.91
N THR A 74 -2.44 20.25 -7.59
CA THR A 74 -3.61 20.09 -6.72
C THR A 74 -3.86 21.38 -5.97
N ASP A 75 -5.13 21.73 -5.75
CA ASP A 75 -5.53 22.89 -4.98
C ASP A 75 -5.01 22.78 -3.53
N ALA A 76 -4.66 23.90 -2.92
CA ALA A 76 -3.97 23.96 -1.65
C ALA A 76 -4.71 23.24 -0.50
N ASP A 77 -6.04 23.24 -0.54
CA ASP A 77 -6.91 22.57 0.44
C ASP A 77 -6.95 21.04 0.27
N ARG A 78 -6.46 20.51 -0.86
CA ARG A 78 -6.40 19.09 -1.18
C ARG A 78 -4.97 18.57 -1.33
N ARG A 79 -3.95 19.40 -1.15
CA ARG A 79 -2.55 18.95 -1.12
C ARG A 79 -2.30 17.97 0.00
N ILE A 80 -1.40 17.02 -0.25
CA ILE A 80 -1.02 15.99 0.72
C ILE A 80 0.43 16.06 1.18
N LEU A 81 1.22 16.95 0.58
CA LEU A 81 2.58 17.24 1.04
C LEU A 81 2.60 18.53 1.87
N PRO A 82 2.87 18.46 3.18
CA PRO A 82 2.97 19.64 4.04
C PRO A 82 4.04 20.62 3.56
N ASP A 83 3.80 21.93 3.74
CA ASP A 83 4.81 22.96 3.44
C ASP A 83 5.93 23.00 4.48
N ASP A 84 5.63 22.67 5.75
CA ASP A 84 6.64 22.56 6.79
C ASP A 84 7.66 21.45 6.47
N PRO A 85 8.98 21.73 6.46
CA PRO A 85 10.00 20.77 6.07
C PRO A 85 10.06 19.52 6.96
N THR A 86 9.78 19.67 8.27
CA THR A 86 9.81 18.55 9.22
C THR A 86 8.63 17.62 8.96
N MET A 87 7.43 18.19 8.80
CA MET A 87 6.22 17.42 8.52
C MET A 87 6.30 16.75 7.13
N ARG A 88 6.87 17.44 6.14
CA ARG A 88 7.13 16.87 4.82
C ARG A 88 8.12 15.71 4.89
N PHE A 89 9.22 15.87 5.63
CA PHE A 89 10.17 14.77 5.86
C PHE A 89 9.49 13.55 6.49
N LEU A 90 8.64 13.77 7.50
CA LEU A 90 7.90 12.68 8.14
C LEU A 90 6.91 12.00 7.18
N ALA A 91 6.24 12.76 6.31
CA ALA A 91 5.37 12.19 5.29
C ALA A 91 6.13 11.23 4.36
N HIS A 92 7.31 11.64 3.87
CA HIS A 92 8.15 10.78 3.03
C HIS A 92 8.75 9.60 3.79
N LEU A 93 9.21 9.81 5.03
CA LEU A 93 9.79 8.74 5.84
C LEU A 93 8.78 7.61 6.12
N LEU A 94 7.54 7.96 6.42
CA LEU A 94 6.47 7.00 6.66
C LEU A 94 6.01 6.33 5.35
N ASP A 95 6.01 7.06 4.25
CA ASP A 95 5.73 6.56 2.90
C ASP A 95 6.76 5.50 2.50
N ASP A 96 8.05 5.85 2.57
CA ASP A 96 9.17 4.96 2.26
C ASP A 96 9.16 3.68 3.10
N PHE A 97 8.92 3.81 4.41
CA PHE A 97 8.78 2.65 5.27
C PHE A 97 7.64 1.73 4.84
N SER A 98 6.49 2.30 4.51
CA SER A 98 5.33 1.53 4.07
C SER A 98 5.62 0.81 2.75
N ASP A 99 6.22 1.49 1.80
CA ASP A 99 6.46 0.97 0.45
C ASP A 99 7.59 -0.06 0.38
N GLU A 100 8.64 0.07 1.22
CA GLU A 100 9.83 -0.77 1.14
C GLU A 100 9.88 -1.86 2.21
N TRP A 101 9.43 -1.56 3.43
CA TRP A 101 9.53 -2.48 4.57
C TRP A 101 8.22 -3.17 4.88
N PHE A 102 7.14 -2.41 4.99
CA PHE A 102 5.83 -2.94 5.36
C PHE A 102 5.16 -3.71 4.20
N TYR A 103 5.57 -3.41 2.97
CA TYR A 103 5.21 -4.18 1.78
C TYR A 103 5.56 -5.67 1.91
N ARG A 104 6.69 -6.02 2.55
CA ARG A 104 7.15 -7.40 2.70
C ARG A 104 6.16 -8.29 3.44
N PRO A 105 5.76 -7.98 4.69
CA PRO A 105 4.76 -8.78 5.38
C PRO A 105 3.37 -8.70 4.73
N ALA A 106 3.03 -7.59 4.06
CA ALA A 106 1.77 -7.47 3.31
C ALA A 106 1.68 -8.51 2.19
N VAL A 107 2.68 -8.57 1.33
CA VAL A 107 2.73 -9.57 0.25
C VAL A 107 2.95 -10.97 0.81
N GLY A 108 3.81 -11.10 1.82
CA GLY A 108 4.09 -12.37 2.49
C GLY A 108 2.84 -13.03 3.08
N SER A 109 2.03 -12.27 3.81
CA SER A 109 0.81 -12.79 4.42
C SER A 109 -0.24 -13.22 3.39
N ARG A 110 -0.34 -12.50 2.27
CA ARG A 110 -1.25 -12.88 1.18
C ARG A 110 -0.93 -14.26 0.60
N TRP A 111 0.34 -14.55 0.39
CA TRP A 111 0.74 -15.74 -0.35
C TRP A 111 1.19 -16.91 0.52
N ASN A 112 1.36 -16.71 1.84
CA ASN A 112 1.70 -17.77 2.78
C ASN A 112 0.52 -18.17 3.69
N TYR A 113 -0.51 -17.34 3.87
CA TYR A 113 -1.74 -17.76 4.54
C TYR A 113 -2.76 -18.27 3.51
N GLU A 114 -3.23 -19.53 3.69
CA GLU A 114 -4.11 -20.16 2.71
C GLU A 114 -5.41 -19.38 2.50
N GLY A 115 -6.04 -18.88 3.57
CA GLY A 115 -7.27 -18.08 3.46
C GLY A 115 -7.08 -16.79 2.64
N ASN A 116 -5.94 -16.12 2.79
CA ASN A 116 -5.59 -14.93 2.00
C ASN A 116 -5.28 -15.31 0.54
N THR A 117 -4.49 -16.39 0.35
CA THR A 117 -4.14 -16.89 -0.99
C THR A 117 -5.37 -17.32 -1.77
N GLU A 118 -6.34 -17.96 -1.11
CA GLU A 118 -7.59 -18.37 -1.73
C GLU A 118 -8.39 -17.14 -2.19
N ALA A 119 -8.63 -16.20 -1.29
CA ALA A 119 -9.43 -15.02 -1.58
C ALA A 119 -8.79 -14.10 -2.64
N ALA A 120 -7.52 -13.72 -2.45
CA ALA A 120 -6.81 -12.81 -3.35
C ALA A 120 -6.41 -13.49 -4.66
N GLY A 121 -6.01 -14.77 -4.60
CA GLY A 121 -5.58 -15.54 -5.77
C GLY A 121 -6.70 -15.66 -6.81
N TRP A 122 -7.93 -15.93 -6.40
CA TRP A 122 -9.07 -15.95 -7.31
C TRP A 122 -9.32 -14.59 -7.94
N GLN A 123 -9.41 -13.53 -7.14
CA GLN A 123 -9.69 -12.20 -7.66
C GLN A 123 -8.62 -11.74 -8.66
N ILE A 124 -7.35 -11.94 -8.33
CA ILE A 124 -6.24 -11.55 -9.20
C ILE A 124 -6.25 -12.36 -10.51
N THR A 125 -6.48 -13.65 -10.45
CA THR A 125 -6.45 -14.47 -11.66
C THR A 125 -7.67 -14.28 -12.53
N GLU A 126 -8.83 -13.99 -11.98
CA GLU A 126 -10.01 -13.58 -12.77
C GLU A 126 -9.77 -12.23 -13.45
N GLU A 127 -9.17 -11.26 -12.76
CA GLU A 127 -8.82 -9.97 -13.36
C GLU A 127 -7.78 -10.18 -14.48
N LEU A 128 -6.74 -10.97 -14.26
CA LEU A 128 -5.75 -11.31 -15.28
C LEU A 128 -6.36 -12.08 -16.46
N SER A 129 -7.38 -12.90 -16.25
CA SER A 129 -8.04 -13.66 -17.31
C SER A 129 -8.65 -12.76 -18.38
N THR A 130 -9.15 -11.58 -17.97
CA THR A 130 -9.71 -10.59 -18.89
C THR A 130 -8.64 -9.96 -19.78
N ILE A 131 -7.37 -9.98 -19.34
CA ILE A 131 -6.22 -9.40 -20.05
C ILE A 131 -5.65 -10.41 -21.05
N VAL A 132 -5.42 -11.64 -20.58
CA VAL A 132 -4.70 -12.64 -21.39
C VAL A 132 -5.63 -13.55 -22.19
N GLY A 133 -6.95 -13.48 -21.96
CA GLY A 133 -7.94 -14.32 -22.63
C GLY A 133 -7.83 -15.80 -22.27
N PHE A 134 -7.31 -16.14 -21.08
CA PHE A 134 -7.12 -17.49 -20.61
C PHE A 134 -7.80 -17.69 -19.24
N PRO A 135 -8.51 -18.82 -18.99
CA PRO A 135 -9.29 -18.99 -17.76
C PRO A 135 -8.48 -18.82 -16.49
N GLY A 136 -8.93 -17.95 -15.59
CA GLY A 136 -8.25 -17.60 -14.33
C GLY A 136 -7.96 -18.81 -13.46
N GLY A 137 -8.90 -19.74 -13.33
CA GLY A 137 -8.71 -20.96 -12.55
C GLY A 137 -7.56 -21.84 -13.02
N LEU A 138 -7.27 -21.86 -14.34
CA LEU A 138 -6.14 -22.63 -14.89
C LEU A 138 -4.80 -21.90 -14.69
N MET A 139 -4.80 -20.57 -14.60
CA MET A 139 -3.60 -19.77 -14.33
C MET A 139 -3.22 -19.75 -12.85
N ARG A 140 -4.20 -19.89 -11.96
CA ARG A 140 -4.06 -19.68 -10.52
C ARG A 140 -2.89 -20.45 -9.90
N PRO A 141 -2.69 -21.76 -10.14
CA PRO A 141 -1.55 -22.49 -9.54
C PRO A 141 -0.20 -21.87 -9.90
N ASN A 142 -0.01 -21.44 -11.15
CA ASN A 142 1.23 -20.83 -11.60
C ASN A 142 1.41 -19.42 -11.02
N VAL A 143 0.35 -18.63 -10.94
CA VAL A 143 0.38 -17.30 -10.32
C VAL A 143 0.76 -17.43 -8.84
N VAL A 144 0.10 -18.31 -8.10
CA VAL A 144 0.39 -18.55 -6.68
C VAL A 144 1.85 -19.01 -6.48
N ALA A 145 2.32 -19.97 -7.26
CA ALA A 145 3.70 -20.45 -7.20
C ALA A 145 4.72 -19.34 -7.48
N THR A 146 4.47 -18.52 -8.50
CA THR A 146 5.32 -17.39 -8.86
C THR A 146 5.36 -16.35 -7.73
N MET A 147 4.22 -16.02 -7.15
CA MET A 147 4.14 -15.03 -6.09
C MET A 147 4.79 -15.52 -4.79
N ARG A 148 4.66 -16.80 -4.43
CA ARG A 148 5.40 -17.43 -3.32
C ARG A 148 6.91 -17.37 -3.54
N ALA A 149 7.39 -17.66 -4.76
CA ALA A 149 8.79 -17.53 -5.11
C ALA A 149 9.30 -16.07 -5.00
N ASN A 150 8.46 -15.08 -5.32
CA ASN A 150 8.79 -13.68 -5.12
C ASN A 150 8.82 -13.29 -3.64
N CYS A 151 7.93 -13.82 -2.80
CA CYS A 151 8.01 -13.63 -1.34
C CYS A 151 9.35 -14.10 -0.78
N ALA A 152 9.87 -15.22 -1.25
CA ALA A 152 11.20 -15.71 -0.84
C ALA A 152 12.32 -14.71 -1.17
N LYS A 153 12.26 -14.03 -2.33
CA LYS A 153 13.22 -12.96 -2.70
C LYS A 153 13.12 -11.74 -1.78
N LEU A 154 11.93 -11.48 -1.23
CA LEU A 154 11.69 -10.40 -0.26
C LEU A 154 12.11 -10.79 1.17
N GLY A 155 12.61 -12.01 1.39
CA GLY A 155 12.97 -12.51 2.72
C GLY A 155 11.77 -12.93 3.57
N VAL A 156 10.60 -13.09 2.97
CA VAL A 156 9.39 -13.58 3.64
C VAL A 156 9.14 -15.01 3.20
N LEU A 157 9.74 -15.92 3.94
CA LEU A 157 9.61 -17.36 3.67
C LEU A 157 8.35 -17.92 4.34
N ASP A 158 7.88 -19.05 3.82
CA ASP A 158 6.88 -19.89 4.48
C ASP A 158 7.17 -20.10 5.94
N GLY A 159 7.24 -20.51 6.79
CA GLY A 159 7.62 -20.64 8.19
C GLY A 159 8.14 -19.37 8.92
N THR A 160 8.23 -18.22 8.25
CA THR A 160 8.64 -16.94 8.89
C THR A 160 7.52 -15.92 8.95
N ILE A 161 6.40 -16.14 8.25
CA ILE A 161 5.33 -15.17 8.18
C ILE A 161 4.69 -14.87 9.54
N ASP A 162 4.52 -15.87 10.38
CA ASP A 162 3.95 -15.68 11.73
C ASP A 162 4.83 -14.77 12.58
N ALA A 163 6.15 -14.91 12.48
CA ALA A 163 7.08 -14.01 13.15
C ALA A 163 7.04 -12.58 12.59
N TRP A 164 6.86 -12.42 11.27
CA TRP A 164 6.61 -11.09 10.68
C TRP A 164 5.32 -10.47 11.20
N MET A 165 4.25 -11.25 11.32
CA MET A 165 2.96 -10.76 11.79
C MET A 165 3.01 -10.42 13.29
N SER A 166 3.65 -11.23 14.14
CA SER A 166 3.73 -10.99 15.58
C SER A 166 4.75 -9.90 15.96
N ASP A 167 5.91 -9.86 15.30
CA ASP A 167 7.02 -9.01 15.73
C ASP A 167 7.06 -7.67 15.02
N VAL A 168 6.40 -7.56 13.86
CA VAL A 168 6.40 -6.35 13.02
C VAL A 168 5.00 -5.77 12.87
N VAL A 169 4.05 -6.58 12.36
CA VAL A 169 2.74 -6.07 11.92
C VAL A 169 1.85 -5.74 13.12
N ALA A 170 1.72 -6.63 14.09
CA ALA A 170 0.89 -6.39 15.26
C ALA A 170 1.37 -5.18 16.08
N PRO A 171 2.68 -5.04 16.44
CA PRO A 171 3.15 -3.84 17.13
C PRO A 171 3.04 -2.53 16.31
N TRP A 172 3.09 -2.61 14.98
CA TRP A 172 2.81 -1.48 14.13
C TRP A 172 1.36 -1.02 14.25
N PHE A 173 0.41 -1.94 14.19
CA PHE A 173 -1.01 -1.63 14.34
C PHE A 173 -1.37 -1.16 15.75
N ASP A 174 -0.73 -1.70 16.81
CA ASP A 174 -0.87 -1.17 18.17
C ASP A 174 -0.43 0.30 18.26
N ALA A 175 0.69 0.65 17.62
CA ALA A 175 1.17 2.02 17.58
C ALA A 175 0.24 2.95 16.77
N LEU A 176 -0.31 2.46 15.66
CA LEU A 176 -1.31 3.19 14.86
C LEU A 176 -2.61 3.40 15.63
N GLU A 177 -3.08 2.42 16.39
CA GLU A 177 -4.27 2.56 17.25
C GLU A 177 -4.12 3.71 18.23
N ALA A 178 -2.97 3.77 18.89
CA ALA A 178 -2.68 4.82 19.86
C ALA A 178 -2.51 6.21 19.22
N HIS A 179 -2.23 6.28 17.92
CA HIS A 179 -1.91 7.54 17.23
C HIS A 179 -3.06 8.10 16.39
N LEU A 180 -3.74 7.27 15.60
CA LEU A 180 -4.66 7.76 14.57
C LEU A 180 -5.93 8.43 15.15
N GLY A 181 -6.56 7.85 16.17
CA GLY A 181 -7.85 8.33 16.65
C GLY A 181 -8.83 8.53 15.48
N ASP A 182 -9.43 9.72 15.42
CA ASP A 182 -10.29 10.14 14.30
C ASP A 182 -9.56 10.97 13.24
N GLY A 183 -8.22 11.09 13.35
CA GLY A 183 -7.38 11.91 12.47
C GLY A 183 -6.67 11.14 11.37
N TYR A 184 -5.57 11.75 10.91
CA TYR A 184 -4.60 11.22 9.98
C TYR A 184 -3.22 11.26 10.62
N LEU A 185 -2.21 10.65 9.98
CA LEU A 185 -0.87 10.55 10.55
C LEU A 185 -0.22 11.88 10.93
N LEU A 186 -0.50 12.92 10.17
CA LEU A 186 0.11 14.24 10.40
C LEU A 186 -0.91 15.35 10.73
N GLY A 187 -2.09 14.98 11.20
CA GLY A 187 -3.09 15.94 11.67
C GLY A 187 -4.51 15.73 11.15
N GLY A 188 -5.20 16.80 10.76
CA GLY A 188 -6.62 16.79 10.38
C GLY A 188 -6.89 16.49 8.90
N ARG A 189 -5.85 16.33 8.08
CA ARG A 189 -5.96 15.95 6.65
C ARG A 189 -4.93 14.89 6.29
N PRO A 190 -5.20 14.08 5.23
CA PRO A 190 -4.24 13.08 4.78
C PRO A 190 -2.95 13.70 4.25
N SER A 191 -1.86 12.98 4.46
CA SER A 191 -0.55 13.21 3.88
C SER A 191 -0.18 12.07 2.91
N LEU A 192 0.95 12.17 2.23
CA LEU A 192 1.49 11.09 1.40
C LEU A 192 1.56 9.76 2.15
N ALA A 193 1.99 9.80 3.41
CA ALA A 193 2.07 8.63 4.29
C ALA A 193 0.72 7.92 4.50
N ASP A 194 -0.37 8.70 4.59
CA ASP A 194 -1.70 8.14 4.77
C ASP A 194 -2.14 7.31 3.55
N PHE A 195 -1.75 7.73 2.34
CA PHE A 195 -2.04 6.97 1.11
C PHE A 195 -1.17 5.72 0.97
N ALA A 196 0.07 5.73 1.46
CA ALA A 196 0.91 4.53 1.52
C ALA A 196 0.30 3.48 2.45
N ILE A 197 -0.10 3.87 3.67
CA ILE A 197 -0.79 2.99 4.61
C ILE A 197 -2.15 2.55 4.07
N TYR A 198 -2.90 3.45 3.42
CA TYR A 198 -4.16 3.11 2.77
C TYR A 198 -3.98 2.03 1.70
N GLY A 199 -2.98 2.17 0.83
CA GLY A 199 -2.67 1.17 -0.20
C GLY A 199 -2.39 -0.21 0.41
N ALA A 200 -1.56 -0.24 1.47
CA ALA A 200 -1.26 -1.43 2.24
C ALA A 200 -2.53 -2.08 2.83
N ASN A 201 -3.31 -1.27 3.51
CA ASN A 201 -4.48 -1.74 4.24
C ASN A 201 -5.57 -2.23 3.29
N VAL A 202 -6.02 -1.41 2.33
CA VAL A 202 -7.14 -1.77 1.46
C VAL A 202 -6.81 -2.95 0.56
N ALA A 203 -5.56 -3.08 0.12
CA ALA A 203 -5.15 -4.20 -0.70
C ALA A 203 -4.90 -5.48 0.11
N HIS A 204 -4.26 -5.38 1.28
CA HIS A 204 -3.75 -6.53 2.04
C HIS A 204 -4.35 -6.62 3.46
N PHE A 205 -3.96 -5.74 4.39
CA PHE A 205 -4.22 -5.94 5.82
C PHE A 205 -5.70 -5.84 6.20
N VAL A 206 -6.46 -4.98 5.57
CA VAL A 206 -7.92 -4.88 5.73
C VAL A 206 -8.65 -5.69 4.65
N GLY A 207 -8.01 -5.86 3.50
CA GLY A 207 -8.59 -6.52 2.34
C GLY A 207 -8.51 -8.06 2.36
N ASP A 208 -7.47 -8.64 2.97
CA ASP A 208 -7.25 -10.08 3.03
C ASP A 208 -7.81 -10.65 4.35
N PRO A 209 -8.59 -11.75 4.32
CA PRO A 209 -9.42 -12.15 5.46
C PRO A 209 -8.61 -12.48 6.73
N VAL A 210 -7.51 -13.22 6.64
CA VAL A 210 -6.69 -13.59 7.82
C VAL A 210 -6.00 -12.38 8.42
N CYS A 211 -5.54 -11.44 7.59
CA CYS A 211 -4.94 -10.19 8.06
C CYS A 211 -5.99 -9.27 8.68
N ARG A 212 -7.21 -9.27 8.14
CA ARG A 212 -8.30 -8.47 8.67
C ARG A 212 -8.59 -8.77 10.12
N ASP A 213 -8.63 -10.04 10.51
CA ASP A 213 -8.86 -10.45 11.89
C ASP A 213 -7.78 -9.88 12.84
N LEU A 214 -6.52 -9.86 12.39
CA LEU A 214 -5.42 -9.26 13.16
C LEU A 214 -5.62 -7.74 13.30
N VAL A 215 -5.94 -7.05 12.21
CA VAL A 215 -6.11 -5.58 12.27
C VAL A 215 -7.31 -5.18 13.11
N ASP A 216 -8.43 -5.90 13.02
CA ASP A 216 -9.60 -5.67 13.87
C ASP A 216 -9.28 -5.85 15.36
N ALA A 217 -8.37 -6.78 15.69
CA ALA A 217 -7.94 -7.01 17.07
C ALA A 217 -6.96 -5.94 17.60
N HIS A 218 -6.08 -5.40 16.75
CA HIS A 218 -4.99 -4.51 17.15
C HIS A 218 -5.28 -3.03 16.87
N SER A 219 -5.99 -2.70 15.78
CA SER A 219 -6.22 -1.31 15.39
C SER A 219 -7.54 -1.08 14.65
N PRO A 220 -8.68 -1.04 15.34
CA PRO A 220 -9.93 -0.52 14.79
C PRO A 220 -9.77 0.89 14.18
N ALA A 221 -8.89 1.73 14.75
CA ALA A 221 -8.59 3.05 14.20
C ALA A 221 -7.97 2.99 12.79
N ALA A 222 -7.07 2.03 12.52
CA ALA A 222 -6.51 1.83 11.18
C ALA A 222 -7.57 1.35 10.17
N VAL A 223 -8.53 0.54 10.60
CA VAL A 223 -9.69 0.17 9.80
C VAL A 223 -10.54 1.39 9.47
N ALA A 224 -10.88 2.21 10.47
CA ALA A 224 -11.65 3.43 10.28
C ALA A 224 -10.92 4.43 9.37
N HIS A 225 -9.60 4.60 9.53
CA HIS A 225 -8.75 5.41 8.66
C HIS A 225 -8.83 4.92 7.20
N THR A 226 -8.72 3.62 6.97
CA THR A 226 -8.83 3.02 5.63
C THR A 226 -10.20 3.29 5.01
N HIS A 227 -11.28 3.19 5.78
CA HIS A 227 -12.63 3.50 5.32
C HIS A 227 -12.82 5.00 5.01
N ARG A 228 -12.23 5.91 5.80
CA ARG A 228 -12.27 7.35 5.51
C ARG A 228 -11.65 7.66 4.14
N LEU A 229 -10.49 7.08 3.86
CA LEU A 229 -9.80 7.28 2.57
C LEU A 229 -10.45 6.54 1.39
N SER A 230 -11.22 5.50 1.65
CA SER A 230 -12.02 4.82 0.61
C SER A 230 -13.22 5.63 0.14
N MET A 231 -13.67 6.60 0.93
CA MET A 231 -14.84 7.44 0.63
C MET A 231 -14.55 8.91 1.02
N PRO A 232 -13.50 9.52 0.45
CA PRO A 232 -13.03 10.84 0.87
C PRO A 232 -14.09 11.94 0.70
N GLN A 233 -15.03 11.80 -0.27
CA GLN A 233 -16.10 12.78 -0.53
C GLN A 233 -17.11 12.89 0.62
N ARG A 234 -17.10 11.94 1.56
CA ARG A 234 -17.98 11.94 2.74
C ARG A 234 -17.38 12.64 3.95
N HIS A 235 -16.15 13.14 3.83
CA HIS A 235 -15.40 13.71 4.93
C HIS A 235 -15.00 15.16 4.64
N THR A 236 -14.94 15.95 5.70
CA THR A 236 -14.29 17.26 5.69
C THR A 236 -12.88 17.11 6.25
N PHE A 237 -11.94 17.87 5.71
CA PHE A 237 -10.55 17.83 6.10
C PHE A 237 -10.19 19.10 6.87
N GLY A 238 -9.42 18.94 7.94
CA GLY A 238 -8.84 20.04 8.71
C GLY A 238 -7.47 20.45 8.15
N ASP A 239 -6.63 20.95 9.04
CA ASP A 239 -5.25 21.31 8.73
C ASP A 239 -4.30 20.25 9.24
N TRP A 240 -3.08 20.22 8.69
CA TRP A 240 -1.99 19.47 9.28
C TRP A 240 -1.63 20.04 10.65
N ALA A 241 -1.13 19.20 11.53
CA ALA A 241 -0.52 19.66 12.77
C ALA A 241 0.70 20.56 12.47
N THR A 242 0.95 21.54 13.33
CA THR A 242 2.11 22.44 13.19
C THR A 242 3.41 21.82 13.68
N SER A 243 3.34 20.68 14.35
CA SER A 243 4.47 19.90 14.83
C SER A 243 4.07 18.43 14.98
N PRO A 244 5.02 17.48 14.95
CA PRO A 244 4.73 16.08 15.18
C PRO A 244 4.10 15.86 16.57
N ALA A 245 3.05 15.04 16.62
CA ALA A 245 2.45 14.65 17.89
C ALA A 245 3.34 13.61 18.61
N ASP A 246 3.38 13.66 19.95
CA ASP A 246 4.14 12.69 20.77
C ASP A 246 3.67 11.25 20.51
N SER A 247 2.40 11.05 20.19
CA SER A 247 1.84 9.74 19.82
C SER A 247 2.40 9.16 18.51
N LEU A 248 3.08 9.97 17.69
CA LEU A 248 3.80 9.48 16.50
C LEU A 248 5.15 8.82 16.85
N ILE A 249 5.71 9.12 18.02
CA ILE A 249 7.01 8.57 18.45
C ILE A 249 7.00 7.02 18.47
N PRO A 250 6.01 6.33 19.04
CA PRO A 250 5.94 4.86 18.98
C PRO A 250 5.88 4.32 17.54
N VAL A 251 5.18 5.00 16.63
CA VAL A 251 5.09 4.61 15.21
C VAL A 251 6.50 4.67 14.58
N ILE A 252 7.22 5.79 14.73
CA ILE A 252 8.59 5.96 14.23
C ILE A 252 9.54 4.96 14.90
N ALA A 253 9.36 4.67 16.19
CA ALA A 253 10.19 3.70 16.90
C ALA A 253 10.04 2.27 16.32
N GLN A 254 8.84 1.88 15.89
CA GLN A 254 8.66 0.61 15.17
C GLN A 254 9.45 0.59 13.86
N MET A 255 9.40 1.67 13.07
CA MET A 255 10.18 1.78 11.84
C MET A 255 11.68 1.61 12.11
N GLY A 256 12.21 2.34 13.10
CA GLY A 256 13.63 2.28 13.46
C GLY A 256 14.10 0.89 13.87
N ARG A 257 13.28 0.12 14.58
CA ARG A 257 13.58 -1.27 14.96
C ARG A 257 13.81 -2.17 13.75
N HIS A 258 13.12 -1.92 12.64
CA HIS A 258 13.19 -2.76 11.45
C HIS A 258 14.25 -2.28 10.48
N ILE A 259 14.37 -0.98 10.24
CA ILE A 259 15.40 -0.38 9.38
C ILE A 259 16.80 -0.63 9.95
N CYS A 260 17.01 -0.40 11.25
CA CYS A 260 18.32 -0.53 11.89
C CYS A 260 18.79 -1.98 12.09
N ARG A 261 17.88 -2.96 12.09
CA ARG A 261 18.25 -4.40 12.16
C ARG A 261 18.75 -4.96 10.83
N GLY A 262 18.72 -4.18 9.77
CA GLY A 262 19.00 -4.66 8.41
C GLY A 262 17.93 -5.62 7.92
N SER A 263 18.06 -6.12 6.71
CA SER A 263 17.12 -7.01 6.04
C SER A 263 17.08 -8.46 6.60
N GLN A 264 17.46 -8.68 7.86
CA GLN A 264 17.32 -10.01 8.45
C GLN A 264 15.86 -10.25 8.81
N PRO A 265 15.24 -11.33 8.30
CA PRO A 265 13.91 -11.72 8.72
C PRO A 265 13.87 -11.95 10.23
N PRO A 266 12.70 -11.79 10.90
CA PRO A 266 12.51 -12.19 12.27
C PRO A 266 13.01 -13.62 12.46
N ARG A 267 13.71 -13.89 13.57
CA ARG A 267 14.22 -15.24 13.85
C ARG A 267 13.03 -16.16 14.10
N SER A 268 12.92 -17.24 13.32
CA SER A 268 11.99 -18.33 13.63
C SER A 268 12.19 -18.78 15.07
N THR A 269 11.13 -18.79 15.86
CA THR A 269 11.11 -19.35 17.22
C THR A 269 10.98 -20.88 17.21
N ALA A 270 11.02 -21.50 16.03
CA ALA A 270 11.05 -22.95 15.94
C ALA A 270 12.34 -23.46 16.59
N ALA A 271 12.19 -24.24 17.67
CA ALA A 271 13.29 -24.97 18.26
C ALA A 271 13.96 -25.86 17.20
N PRO A 272 15.29 -25.98 17.19
CA PRO A 272 15.96 -26.92 16.30
C PRO A 272 15.47 -28.33 16.56
N PRO A 273 15.40 -29.18 15.53
CA PRO A 273 14.95 -30.55 15.63
C PRO A 273 15.82 -31.41 16.57
#